data_e30950953d60abb8e5135bbc6e28d9d9
#
_entry.id   e30950953d60abb8e5135bbc6e28d9d9
#
_cell.length_a   1.000
_cell.length_b   1.000
_cell.length_c   1.000
_cell.angle_alpha   90.00
_cell.angle_beta   90.00
_cell.angle_gamma   90.00
#
_symmetry.space_group_name_H-M   'P 1'
#
loop_
_entity.id
_entity.type
_entity.pdbx_description
1 polymer ?
#
loop_
_entity_poly.entity_id
_entity_poly.type
_entity_poly.pdbx_seq_one_letter_code
_entity_poly.pdbx_strand_id
1 'polypeptide(L)'
;MASLSETYACVPSTERGRGILISGDPKSNNILYCNGRSVIIRSLNNPQQVEVYGEHAYPVTVARYSPNAEWIASADVSGTVRIWGTHNGFVLKNEFKVLSGRIDDLQWSPDMLRIVASGDGKGKSFVRAFMWDSGSTVGDFDGHSKRVLSCAFKPSRPYRIVTCGEDFLINFYEGPPFKFKHSIRDHTNFVNCVRFSPDGSKFITVSSDKKGIVYEGKTGDKIGELSPEDGHQGSIYAVSWSPDSKQVLTVSADKTAKVWEISEDGHGMIIKTLTCAESGGIDDMLVGCLWQNDSLVTVSLGGVVHIFSASDLEKPPVTLSGHIKNVSSLSVLKNDENMVLSCSYDGMVAKWIRGVGYSGKINMKHHAPVKCFATVEGEIILSGFDNKVWRAPLHTGECATAEHVDVGYQPKDLSIALNAPEIVLVATDAGAVLLNGLKILSTINLGFAVTASAISPDGTEAILGGQDGKLRIYSISGDALSEEAVLEKHRGPITTIRYSPDVSMFASGDANREAVVWDRSTREVKLNNMLYHTARINCLAWSPDCTMVATGSLDTNVIIYELGKPASARRTIKSAHLGGVYSVAFSDDCSILSSGEDGCVRLWTIVPES
;
A
#
# COMPACT_ATOMS: atom_id res chain seq x y z
N MET A 1 -9.27 6.15 26.23
CA MET A 1 -9.45 5.53 24.89
C MET A 1 -8.44 6.12 23.91
N ALA A 2 -8.15 5.42 22.79
CA ALA A 2 -7.40 6.02 21.69
C ALA A 2 -8.31 6.14 20.47
N SER A 3 -8.22 7.25 19.75
CA SER A 3 -9.01 7.52 18.53
C SER A 3 -8.10 7.75 17.33
N LEU A 4 -8.50 7.28 16.17
CA LEU A 4 -7.81 7.53 14.91
C LEU A 4 -7.93 9.01 14.55
N SER A 5 -6.81 9.68 14.34
CA SER A 5 -6.75 11.10 13.98
C SER A 5 -6.46 11.29 12.50
N GLU A 6 -5.45 10.59 11.96
CA GLU A 6 -5.03 10.71 10.57
C GLU A 6 -4.63 9.34 10.00
N THR A 7 -4.82 9.18 8.69
CA THR A 7 -4.31 8.02 7.95
C THR A 7 -3.49 8.50 6.76
N TYR A 8 -2.23 8.13 6.73
CA TYR A 8 -1.36 8.33 5.57
C TYR A 8 -1.45 7.07 4.71
N ALA A 9 -2.24 7.17 3.64
CA ALA A 9 -2.65 6.02 2.85
C ALA A 9 -1.52 5.47 1.98
N CYS A 10 -1.54 4.15 1.81
CA CYS A 10 -0.81 3.50 0.73
C CYS A 10 -1.38 3.92 -0.64
N VAL A 11 -0.59 3.72 -1.69
CA VAL A 11 -0.99 3.97 -3.08
C VAL A 11 -1.43 2.69 -3.78
N PRO A 12 -2.08 2.76 -4.97
CA PRO A 12 -2.50 1.57 -5.69
C PRO A 12 -1.37 0.57 -5.91
N SER A 13 -1.65 -0.71 -5.71
CA SER A 13 -0.75 -1.79 -6.14
C SER A 13 -0.74 -1.87 -7.65
N THR A 14 0.44 -1.93 -8.24
CA THR A 14 0.66 -1.96 -9.67
C THR A 14 1.47 -3.19 -10.07
N GLU A 15 1.31 -3.63 -11.31
CA GLU A 15 2.04 -4.74 -11.89
C GLU A 15 2.48 -4.38 -13.31
N ARG A 16 3.75 -4.56 -13.62
CA ARG A 16 4.28 -4.25 -14.97
C ARG A 16 3.57 -5.07 -16.05
N GLY A 17 3.17 -4.39 -17.12
CA GLY A 17 2.49 -5.02 -18.25
C GLY A 17 0.98 -5.20 -18.05
N ARG A 18 0.41 -4.64 -16.98
CA ARG A 18 -1.02 -4.70 -16.69
C ARG A 18 -1.60 -3.33 -16.37
N GLY A 19 -2.80 -3.10 -16.87
CA GLY A 19 -3.61 -1.97 -16.42
C GLY A 19 -4.20 -2.25 -15.03
N ILE A 20 -4.41 -1.19 -14.27
CA ILE A 20 -5.15 -1.21 -13.01
C ILE A 20 -6.47 -0.47 -13.14
N LEU A 21 -7.41 -0.81 -12.28
CA LEU A 21 -8.74 -0.24 -12.29
C LEU A 21 -8.96 0.65 -11.07
N ILE A 22 -9.43 1.85 -11.33
CA ILE A 22 -9.87 2.81 -10.33
C ILE A 22 -11.36 3.00 -10.56
N SER A 23 -12.14 3.06 -9.49
CA SER A 23 -13.57 3.33 -9.57
C SER A 23 -13.90 4.63 -8.84
N GLY A 24 -14.81 5.42 -9.43
CA GLY A 24 -15.34 6.62 -8.81
C GLY A 24 -16.69 6.36 -8.15
N ASP A 25 -16.96 7.06 -7.07
CA ASP A 25 -18.26 7.07 -6.41
C ASP A 25 -19.26 7.87 -7.28
N PRO A 26 -20.40 7.30 -7.68
CA PRO A 26 -21.39 8.00 -8.48
C PRO A 26 -22.02 9.23 -7.81
N LYS A 27 -21.96 9.32 -6.48
CA LYS A 27 -22.62 10.37 -5.68
C LYS A 27 -21.65 11.37 -5.03
N SER A 28 -20.37 11.07 -5.01
CA SER A 28 -19.37 11.91 -4.36
C SER A 28 -18.09 12.03 -5.18
N ASN A 29 -17.11 12.74 -4.67
CA ASN A 29 -15.79 12.85 -5.28
C ASN A 29 -14.78 11.87 -4.66
N ASN A 30 -15.27 10.71 -4.22
CA ASN A 30 -14.43 9.64 -3.72
C ASN A 30 -14.01 8.70 -4.85
N ILE A 31 -12.80 8.18 -4.72
CA ILE A 31 -12.27 7.11 -5.57
C ILE A 31 -11.94 5.90 -4.71
N LEU A 32 -11.93 4.73 -5.34
CA LEU A 32 -11.39 3.53 -4.72
C LEU A 32 -10.38 2.83 -5.63
N TYR A 33 -9.41 2.21 -4.97
CA TYR A 33 -8.37 1.41 -5.59
C TYR A 33 -7.93 0.29 -4.65
N CYS A 34 -7.20 -0.67 -5.19
CA CYS A 34 -6.74 -1.85 -4.46
C CYS A 34 -5.26 -1.74 -4.07
N ASN A 35 -4.93 -2.16 -2.86
CA ASN A 35 -3.56 -2.38 -2.42
C ASN A 35 -3.49 -3.65 -1.55
N GLY A 36 -2.67 -4.63 -1.95
CA GLY A 36 -2.58 -5.91 -1.25
C GLY A 36 -3.95 -6.56 -1.07
N ARG A 37 -4.34 -6.85 0.16
CA ARG A 37 -5.64 -7.42 0.51
C ARG A 37 -6.73 -6.38 0.82
N SER A 38 -6.42 -5.11 0.63
CA SER A 38 -7.29 -4.00 1.01
C SER A 38 -7.85 -3.25 -0.18
N VAL A 39 -9.06 -2.73 -0.02
CA VAL A 39 -9.66 -1.71 -0.87
C VAL A 39 -9.57 -0.39 -0.13
N ILE A 40 -9.00 0.62 -0.77
CA ILE A 40 -8.81 1.95 -0.22
C ILE A 40 -9.84 2.88 -0.83
N ILE A 41 -10.61 3.55 0.01
CA ILE A 41 -11.55 4.61 -0.38
C ILE A 41 -10.91 5.94 0.02
N ARG A 42 -10.78 6.85 -0.95
CA ARG A 42 -10.10 8.13 -0.74
C ARG A 42 -10.86 9.27 -1.35
N SER A 43 -11.02 10.36 -0.59
CA SER A 43 -11.65 11.58 -1.10
C SER A 43 -10.67 12.38 -1.96
N LEU A 44 -11.10 12.80 -3.16
CA LEU A 44 -10.30 13.72 -4.00
C LEU A 44 -10.34 15.16 -3.46
N ASN A 45 -11.40 15.52 -2.71
CA ASN A 45 -11.52 16.85 -2.10
C ASN A 45 -10.68 16.97 -0.83
N ASN A 46 -10.56 15.88 -0.06
CA ASN A 46 -9.71 15.79 1.12
C ASN A 46 -8.95 14.46 1.11
N PRO A 47 -7.76 14.41 0.47
CA PRO A 47 -6.99 13.18 0.30
C PRO A 47 -6.52 12.50 1.60
N GLN A 48 -6.62 13.18 2.74
CA GLN A 48 -6.34 12.60 4.07
C GLN A 48 -7.54 11.84 4.65
N GLN A 49 -8.73 12.04 4.09
CA GLN A 49 -9.91 11.25 4.42
C GLN A 49 -9.83 9.92 3.68
N VAL A 50 -9.49 8.89 4.42
CA VAL A 50 -9.21 7.55 3.90
C VAL A 50 -9.95 6.52 4.73
N GLU A 51 -10.64 5.61 4.05
CA GLU A 51 -11.25 4.44 4.64
C GLU A 51 -10.65 3.18 4.01
N VAL A 52 -10.53 2.11 4.78
CA VAL A 52 -9.86 0.87 4.35
C VAL A 52 -10.77 -0.32 4.65
N TYR A 53 -11.13 -1.06 3.58
CA TYR A 53 -11.77 -2.38 3.70
C TYR A 53 -10.74 -3.48 3.46
N GLY A 54 -10.56 -4.40 4.40
CA GLY A 54 -9.46 -5.38 4.34
C GLY A 54 -9.86 -6.81 4.67
N GLU A 55 -11.11 -7.18 4.43
CA GLU A 55 -11.66 -8.49 4.78
C GLU A 55 -11.35 -9.60 3.74
N HIS A 56 -10.62 -9.28 2.67
CA HIS A 56 -10.21 -10.28 1.69
C HIS A 56 -9.08 -11.18 2.22
N ALA A 57 -9.20 -12.49 2.00
CA ALA A 57 -8.17 -13.46 2.34
C ALA A 57 -6.96 -13.42 1.37
N TYR A 58 -7.19 -12.96 0.14
CA TYR A 58 -6.20 -12.89 -0.94
C TYR A 58 -6.09 -11.48 -1.51
N PRO A 59 -4.99 -11.15 -2.24
CA PRO A 59 -4.81 -9.84 -2.85
C PRO A 59 -5.98 -9.45 -3.74
N VAL A 60 -6.52 -8.25 -3.52
CA VAL A 60 -7.63 -7.66 -4.27
C VAL A 60 -7.11 -7.09 -5.58
N THR A 61 -7.82 -7.32 -6.65
CA THR A 61 -7.44 -6.90 -8.00
C THR A 61 -8.30 -5.79 -8.57
N VAL A 62 -9.57 -5.77 -8.18
CA VAL A 62 -10.56 -4.81 -8.66
C VAL A 62 -11.64 -4.57 -7.61
N ALA A 63 -12.12 -3.33 -7.55
CA ALA A 63 -13.30 -2.97 -6.78
C ALA A 63 -14.10 -1.92 -7.53
N ARG A 64 -15.44 -1.99 -7.42
CA ARG A 64 -16.38 -1.12 -8.13
C ARG A 64 -17.54 -0.69 -7.26
N TYR A 65 -17.85 0.59 -7.25
CA TYR A 65 -19.12 1.09 -6.72
C TYR A 65 -20.30 0.57 -7.53
N SER A 66 -21.39 0.26 -6.85
CA SER A 66 -22.69 0.08 -7.47
C SER A 66 -23.21 1.42 -8.01
N PRO A 67 -24.10 1.43 -9.04
CA PRO A 67 -24.65 2.67 -9.61
C PRO A 67 -25.36 3.58 -8.61
N ASN A 68 -25.91 3.03 -7.52
CA ASN A 68 -26.54 3.81 -6.45
C ASN A 68 -25.58 4.20 -5.30
N ALA A 69 -24.28 3.85 -5.40
CA ALA A 69 -23.26 4.09 -4.39
C ALA A 69 -23.51 3.43 -3.00
N GLU A 70 -24.47 2.52 -2.88
CA GLU A 70 -24.78 1.86 -1.60
C GLU A 70 -23.90 0.63 -1.35
N TRP A 71 -23.38 0.02 -2.42
CA TRP A 71 -22.60 -1.21 -2.38
C TRP A 71 -21.27 -1.05 -3.13
N ILE A 72 -20.30 -1.81 -2.70
CA ILE A 72 -19.07 -2.04 -3.45
C ILE A 72 -18.93 -3.54 -3.69
N ALA A 73 -18.60 -3.91 -4.92
CA ALA A 73 -18.18 -5.25 -5.28
C ALA A 73 -16.67 -5.25 -5.47
N SER A 74 -15.96 -6.11 -4.74
CA SER A 74 -14.51 -6.28 -4.83
C SER A 74 -14.15 -7.73 -5.13
N ALA A 75 -13.09 -7.93 -5.91
CA ALA A 75 -12.67 -9.26 -6.34
C ALA A 75 -11.17 -9.46 -6.15
N ASP A 76 -10.76 -10.70 -5.96
CA ASP A 76 -9.39 -11.07 -5.64
C ASP A 76 -8.76 -12.09 -6.61
N VAL A 77 -7.48 -12.38 -6.42
CA VAL A 77 -6.71 -13.33 -7.24
C VAL A 77 -7.20 -14.77 -7.11
N SER A 78 -7.99 -15.11 -6.10
CA SER A 78 -8.61 -16.43 -5.99
C SER A 78 -9.81 -16.61 -6.91
N GLY A 79 -10.42 -15.50 -7.38
CA GLY A 79 -11.65 -15.51 -8.15
C GLY A 79 -12.92 -15.37 -7.29
N THR A 80 -12.77 -14.90 -6.06
CA THR A 80 -13.86 -14.61 -5.14
C THR A 80 -14.28 -13.15 -5.29
N VAL A 81 -15.59 -12.90 -5.34
CA VAL A 81 -16.21 -11.57 -5.31
C VAL A 81 -16.91 -11.39 -3.97
N ARG A 82 -16.60 -10.28 -3.29
CA ARG A 82 -17.29 -9.85 -2.07
C ARG A 82 -18.11 -8.60 -2.36
N ILE A 83 -19.33 -8.56 -1.83
CA ILE A 83 -20.25 -7.43 -1.96
C ILE A 83 -20.55 -6.90 -0.56
N TRP A 84 -20.22 -5.65 -0.32
CA TRP A 84 -20.30 -5.02 0.99
C TRP A 84 -20.82 -3.59 0.91
N GLY A 85 -21.43 -3.13 2.00
CA GLY A 85 -22.07 -1.81 2.07
C GLY A 85 -21.04 -0.69 2.23
N THR A 86 -21.34 0.48 1.66
CA THR A 86 -20.54 1.70 1.82
C THR A 86 -20.80 2.41 3.15
N HIS A 87 -21.83 1.99 3.88
CA HIS A 87 -22.24 2.55 5.16
C HIS A 87 -22.21 1.47 6.25
N ASN A 88 -22.37 1.87 7.50
CA ASN A 88 -22.49 0.96 8.64
C ASN A 88 -21.30 0.00 8.85
N GLY A 89 -20.06 0.50 8.68
CA GLY A 89 -18.86 -0.28 8.97
C GLY A 89 -18.55 -1.36 7.95
N PHE A 90 -18.92 -1.15 6.69
CA PHE A 90 -18.60 -2.04 5.56
C PHE A 90 -19.14 -3.48 5.73
N VAL A 91 -20.36 -3.62 6.16
CA VAL A 91 -21.00 -4.93 6.39
C VAL A 91 -21.01 -5.75 5.12
N LEU A 92 -20.46 -6.97 5.18
CA LEU A 92 -20.51 -7.94 4.10
C LEU A 92 -21.95 -8.37 3.84
N LYS A 93 -22.40 -8.27 2.59
CA LYS A 93 -23.73 -8.74 2.15
C LYS A 93 -23.64 -10.14 1.56
N ASN A 94 -22.74 -10.34 0.60
CA ASN A 94 -22.58 -11.60 -0.11
C ASN A 94 -21.11 -11.86 -0.47
N GLU A 95 -20.78 -13.15 -0.59
CA GLU A 95 -19.49 -13.62 -1.08
C GLU A 95 -19.72 -14.78 -2.05
N PHE A 96 -19.13 -14.71 -3.24
CA PHE A 96 -19.29 -15.73 -4.27
C PHE A 96 -17.95 -16.11 -4.89
N LYS A 97 -17.75 -17.41 -5.10
CA LYS A 97 -16.69 -17.94 -5.94
C LYS A 97 -17.13 -17.84 -7.41
N VAL A 98 -16.64 -16.83 -8.14
CA VAL A 98 -17.12 -16.51 -9.48
C VAL A 98 -16.27 -17.17 -10.57
N LEU A 99 -14.95 -17.06 -10.50
CA LEU A 99 -14.00 -17.69 -11.40
C LEU A 99 -13.06 -18.65 -10.66
N SER A 100 -12.39 -19.51 -11.42
CA SER A 100 -11.40 -20.46 -10.85
C SER A 100 -10.04 -19.80 -10.56
N GLY A 101 -9.79 -18.61 -11.09
CA GLY A 101 -8.57 -17.84 -10.93
C GLY A 101 -8.84 -16.35 -10.79
N ARG A 102 -7.79 -15.54 -10.96
CA ARG A 102 -7.79 -14.11 -10.80
C ARG A 102 -8.91 -13.44 -11.61
N ILE A 103 -9.62 -12.51 -10.96
CA ILE A 103 -10.54 -11.58 -11.63
C ILE A 103 -9.77 -10.31 -11.96
N ASP A 104 -9.88 -9.83 -13.19
CA ASP A 104 -9.17 -8.65 -13.69
C ASP A 104 -10.07 -7.42 -13.81
N ASP A 105 -11.35 -7.62 -14.16
CA ASP A 105 -12.34 -6.55 -14.22
C ASP A 105 -13.69 -7.02 -13.68
N LEU A 106 -14.46 -6.07 -13.20
CA LEU A 106 -15.77 -6.29 -12.59
C LEU A 106 -16.66 -5.09 -12.86
N GLN A 107 -17.88 -5.32 -13.32
CA GLN A 107 -18.83 -4.25 -13.62
C GLN A 107 -20.23 -4.57 -13.12
N TRP A 108 -20.91 -3.58 -12.57
CA TRP A 108 -22.32 -3.63 -12.22
C TRP A 108 -23.17 -3.37 -13.46
N SER A 109 -24.31 -4.04 -13.55
CA SER A 109 -25.35 -3.66 -14.52
C SER A 109 -26.05 -2.36 -14.07
N PRO A 110 -26.53 -1.54 -15.01
CA PRO A 110 -27.15 -0.24 -14.67
C PRO A 110 -28.47 -0.39 -13.90
N ASP A 111 -29.15 -1.55 -14.02
CA ASP A 111 -30.38 -1.88 -13.28
C ASP A 111 -30.10 -2.44 -11.86
N MET A 112 -28.85 -2.51 -11.44
CA MET A 112 -28.41 -3.03 -10.13
C MET A 112 -28.74 -4.50 -9.86
N LEU A 113 -29.08 -5.29 -10.88
CA LEU A 113 -29.47 -6.69 -10.69
C LEU A 113 -28.31 -7.67 -10.88
N ARG A 114 -27.29 -7.28 -11.65
CA ARG A 114 -26.24 -8.19 -12.12
C ARG A 114 -24.86 -7.59 -11.98
N ILE A 115 -23.89 -8.49 -11.90
CA ILE A 115 -22.47 -8.17 -11.98
C ILE A 115 -21.85 -9.06 -13.04
N VAL A 116 -20.97 -8.50 -13.90
CA VAL A 116 -20.09 -9.28 -14.78
C VAL A 116 -18.68 -9.20 -14.25
N ALA A 117 -18.00 -10.34 -14.21
CA ALA A 117 -16.59 -10.47 -13.87
C ALA A 117 -15.83 -11.15 -15.01
N SER A 118 -14.64 -10.65 -15.27
CA SER A 118 -13.72 -11.20 -16.27
C SER A 118 -12.33 -11.44 -15.69
N GLY A 119 -11.62 -12.43 -16.23
CA GLY A 119 -10.28 -12.73 -15.73
C GLY A 119 -9.72 -14.05 -16.25
N ASP A 120 -8.92 -14.72 -15.40
CA ASP A 120 -8.32 -16.01 -15.68
C ASP A 120 -9.19 -17.14 -15.10
N GLY A 121 -9.89 -17.86 -15.96
CA GLY A 121 -10.72 -18.98 -15.58
C GLY A 121 -9.96 -20.31 -15.47
N LYS A 122 -8.64 -20.32 -15.57
CA LYS A 122 -7.80 -21.53 -15.59
C LYS A 122 -8.29 -22.58 -16.60
N GLY A 123 -8.58 -22.13 -17.82
CA GLY A 123 -9.02 -22.97 -18.94
C GLY A 123 -10.49 -23.40 -18.89
N LYS A 124 -11.29 -22.85 -17.95
CA LYS A 124 -12.73 -23.09 -17.87
C LYS A 124 -13.51 -21.91 -18.46
N SER A 125 -14.08 -21.04 -17.64
CA SER A 125 -14.77 -19.85 -18.09
C SER A 125 -13.98 -18.60 -17.72
N PHE A 126 -13.73 -17.71 -18.67
CA PHE A 126 -12.98 -16.45 -18.47
C PHE A 126 -13.90 -15.28 -18.12
N VAL A 127 -15.20 -15.42 -18.33
CA VAL A 127 -16.21 -14.40 -18.03
C VAL A 127 -17.40 -15.07 -17.37
N ARG A 128 -17.99 -14.39 -16.38
CA ARG A 128 -19.26 -14.80 -15.77
C ARG A 128 -20.08 -13.58 -15.41
N ALA A 129 -21.35 -13.56 -15.82
CA ALA A 129 -22.34 -12.66 -15.27
C ALA A 129 -23.24 -13.41 -14.28
N PHE A 130 -23.58 -12.77 -13.17
CA PHE A 130 -24.35 -13.36 -12.10
C PHE A 130 -25.25 -12.34 -11.40
N MET A 131 -26.30 -12.82 -10.77
CA MET A 131 -27.16 -12.01 -9.90
C MET A 131 -26.39 -11.68 -8.62
N TRP A 132 -26.33 -10.41 -8.25
CA TRP A 132 -25.54 -9.97 -7.11
C TRP A 132 -26.07 -10.45 -5.75
N ASP A 133 -27.35 -10.76 -5.66
CA ASP A 133 -28.04 -11.21 -4.45
C ASP A 133 -28.00 -12.72 -4.22
N SER A 134 -28.01 -13.51 -5.29
CA SER A 134 -28.10 -14.98 -5.24
C SER A 134 -26.86 -15.70 -5.80
N GLY A 135 -26.01 -15.01 -6.53
CA GLY A 135 -24.88 -15.62 -7.24
C GLY A 135 -25.27 -16.44 -8.46
N SER A 136 -26.56 -16.47 -8.83
CA SER A 136 -27.08 -17.24 -9.97
C SER A 136 -26.52 -16.73 -11.28
N THR A 137 -25.99 -17.63 -12.13
CA THR A 137 -25.40 -17.29 -13.45
C THR A 137 -26.44 -16.80 -14.42
N VAL A 138 -26.13 -15.75 -15.18
CA VAL A 138 -27.03 -15.10 -16.15
C VAL A 138 -26.39 -15.05 -17.53
N GLY A 139 -26.44 -16.16 -18.27
CA GLY A 139 -25.95 -16.27 -19.64
C GLY A 139 -24.74 -17.17 -19.81
N ASP A 140 -24.36 -17.37 -21.08
CA ASP A 140 -23.23 -18.16 -21.51
C ASP A 140 -22.20 -17.27 -22.19
N PHE A 141 -20.94 -17.36 -21.74
CA PHE A 141 -19.85 -16.47 -22.14
C PHE A 141 -18.74 -17.24 -22.85
N ASP A 142 -19.06 -17.90 -23.94
CA ASP A 142 -18.11 -18.53 -24.82
C ASP A 142 -17.40 -17.54 -25.75
N GLY A 143 -16.38 -18.00 -26.44
CA GLY A 143 -15.70 -17.28 -27.52
C GLY A 143 -14.31 -16.75 -27.20
N HIS A 144 -13.90 -16.64 -25.92
CA HIS A 144 -12.52 -16.35 -25.55
C HIS A 144 -11.70 -17.62 -25.35
N SER A 145 -10.46 -17.61 -25.87
CA SER A 145 -9.52 -18.73 -25.74
C SER A 145 -8.38 -18.47 -24.73
N LYS A 146 -8.27 -17.23 -24.26
CA LYS A 146 -7.29 -16.78 -23.28
C LYS A 146 -7.96 -15.86 -22.25
N ARG A 147 -7.17 -15.42 -21.29
CA ARG A 147 -7.57 -14.52 -20.21
C ARG A 147 -8.25 -13.26 -20.74
N VAL A 148 -9.36 -12.91 -20.13
CA VAL A 148 -10.14 -11.71 -20.43
C VAL A 148 -9.75 -10.60 -19.47
N LEU A 149 -9.21 -9.51 -20.01
CA LEU A 149 -8.62 -8.41 -19.23
C LEU A 149 -9.65 -7.37 -18.80
N SER A 150 -10.73 -7.18 -19.57
CA SER A 150 -11.74 -6.17 -19.26
C SER A 150 -13.11 -6.57 -19.75
N CYS A 151 -14.14 -6.07 -19.06
CA CYS A 151 -15.53 -6.25 -19.39
C CYS A 151 -16.31 -4.95 -19.15
N ALA A 152 -17.39 -4.75 -19.89
CA ALA A 152 -18.25 -3.59 -19.73
C ALA A 152 -19.72 -3.91 -20.00
N PHE A 153 -20.62 -3.34 -19.18
CA PHE A 153 -22.06 -3.29 -19.43
C PHE A 153 -22.42 -2.03 -20.20
N LYS A 154 -23.30 -2.17 -21.18
CA LYS A 154 -23.94 -1.02 -21.82
C LYS A 154 -24.87 -0.35 -20.79
N PRO A 155 -24.73 0.95 -20.52
CA PRO A 155 -25.49 1.62 -19.46
C PRO A 155 -26.99 1.87 -19.80
N SER A 156 -27.37 1.72 -21.06
CA SER A 156 -28.76 1.92 -21.55
C SER A 156 -29.31 0.68 -22.27
N ARG A 157 -30.64 0.52 -22.32
CA ARG A 157 -31.26 -0.56 -23.10
C ARG A 157 -31.09 -0.34 -24.62
N PRO A 158 -31.02 -1.40 -25.42
CA PRO A 158 -30.93 -2.81 -25.03
C PRO A 158 -29.58 -3.12 -24.35
N TYR A 159 -29.62 -3.97 -23.31
CA TYR A 159 -28.41 -4.30 -22.58
C TYR A 159 -27.47 -5.15 -23.43
N ARG A 160 -26.18 -4.87 -23.29
CA ARG A 160 -25.07 -5.55 -23.95
C ARG A 160 -23.95 -5.74 -22.96
N ILE A 161 -23.17 -6.79 -23.14
CA ILE A 161 -21.88 -6.96 -22.48
C ILE A 161 -20.81 -7.05 -23.57
N VAL A 162 -19.71 -6.35 -23.37
CA VAL A 162 -18.54 -6.42 -24.23
C VAL A 162 -17.35 -6.84 -23.37
N THR A 163 -16.54 -7.76 -23.87
CA THR A 163 -15.33 -8.26 -23.18
C THR A 163 -14.16 -8.24 -24.15
N CYS A 164 -12.94 -8.09 -23.59
CA CYS A 164 -11.72 -8.09 -24.39
C CYS A 164 -10.55 -8.70 -23.62
N GLY A 165 -9.56 -9.25 -24.33
CA GLY A 165 -8.50 -9.97 -23.65
C GLY A 165 -7.21 -10.24 -24.41
N GLU A 166 -6.47 -11.22 -23.90
CA GLU A 166 -5.13 -11.62 -24.39
C GLU A 166 -5.17 -12.43 -25.69
N ASP A 167 -6.35 -12.82 -26.17
CA ASP A 167 -6.55 -13.45 -27.47
C ASP A 167 -6.77 -12.45 -28.62
N PHE A 168 -6.64 -11.14 -28.31
CA PHE A 168 -6.82 -10.00 -29.23
C PHE A 168 -8.24 -9.81 -29.70
N LEU A 169 -9.19 -10.55 -29.10
CA LEU A 169 -10.60 -10.51 -29.46
C LEU A 169 -11.37 -9.53 -28.58
N ILE A 170 -12.39 -8.95 -29.17
CA ILE A 170 -13.47 -8.26 -28.51
C ILE A 170 -14.74 -9.08 -28.76
N ASN A 171 -15.37 -9.59 -27.70
CA ASN A 171 -16.57 -10.39 -27.81
C ASN A 171 -17.80 -9.56 -27.40
N PHE A 172 -18.84 -9.66 -28.20
CA PHE A 172 -20.08 -8.95 -28.03
C PHE A 172 -21.22 -9.92 -27.66
N TYR A 173 -21.92 -9.61 -26.56
CA TYR A 173 -23.01 -10.45 -26.02
C TYR A 173 -24.31 -9.67 -25.93
N GLU A 174 -25.41 -10.32 -26.29
CA GLU A 174 -26.77 -9.78 -26.23
C GLU A 174 -27.56 -10.46 -25.12
N GLY A 175 -28.35 -9.71 -24.37
CA GLY A 175 -29.15 -10.29 -23.29
C GLY A 175 -29.97 -9.28 -22.50
N PRO A 176 -30.51 -9.64 -21.30
CA PRO A 176 -30.46 -10.92 -20.59
C PRO A 176 -31.47 -11.97 -21.10
N PRO A 177 -31.20 -13.29 -20.97
CA PRO A 177 -29.91 -13.89 -20.61
C PRO A 177 -28.84 -13.62 -21.67
N PHE A 178 -27.60 -13.36 -21.24
CA PHE A 178 -26.54 -12.99 -22.18
C PHE A 178 -26.08 -14.18 -22.99
N LYS A 179 -26.01 -13.99 -24.32
CA LYS A 179 -25.51 -14.99 -25.29
C LYS A 179 -24.49 -14.36 -26.20
N PHE A 180 -23.50 -15.14 -26.55
CA PHE A 180 -22.51 -14.76 -27.55
C PHE A 180 -23.17 -14.39 -28.88
N LYS A 181 -22.76 -13.24 -29.44
CA LYS A 181 -23.25 -12.76 -30.73
C LYS A 181 -22.17 -12.90 -31.81
N HIS A 182 -21.04 -12.25 -31.62
CA HIS A 182 -19.92 -12.28 -32.55
C HIS A 182 -18.61 -11.82 -31.85
N SER A 183 -17.48 -12.16 -32.47
CA SER A 183 -16.15 -11.67 -32.10
C SER A 183 -15.71 -10.63 -33.13
N ILE A 184 -15.02 -9.60 -32.63
CA ILE A 184 -14.40 -8.54 -33.41
C ILE A 184 -12.88 -8.71 -33.28
N ARG A 185 -12.16 -8.63 -34.42
CA ARG A 185 -10.70 -8.81 -34.48
C ARG A 185 -10.05 -7.63 -35.19
N ASP A 186 -10.11 -6.46 -34.58
CA ASP A 186 -9.54 -5.22 -35.12
C ASP A 186 -8.19 -4.87 -34.51
N HIS A 187 -7.84 -5.52 -33.39
CA HIS A 187 -6.58 -5.36 -32.71
C HIS A 187 -5.57 -6.48 -33.04
N THR A 188 -4.29 -6.12 -33.03
CA THR A 188 -3.16 -7.03 -33.33
C THR A 188 -2.35 -7.44 -32.11
N ASN A 189 -2.74 -6.96 -30.91
CA ASN A 189 -2.12 -7.29 -29.65
C ASN A 189 -3.18 -7.33 -28.53
N PHE A 190 -2.79 -7.55 -27.26
CA PHE A 190 -3.67 -7.61 -26.11
C PHE A 190 -4.59 -6.40 -26.05
N VAL A 191 -5.89 -6.65 -25.91
CA VAL A 191 -6.87 -5.60 -25.70
C VAL A 191 -7.05 -5.41 -24.20
N ASN A 192 -6.51 -4.31 -23.68
CA ASN A 192 -6.31 -4.11 -22.25
C ASN A 192 -7.56 -3.60 -21.53
N CYS A 193 -8.38 -2.78 -22.20
CA CYS A 193 -9.55 -2.17 -21.57
C CYS A 193 -10.66 -1.90 -22.57
N VAL A 194 -11.91 -2.07 -22.13
CA VAL A 194 -13.13 -1.71 -22.86
C VAL A 194 -14.05 -0.91 -21.95
N ARG A 195 -14.60 0.22 -22.45
CA ARG A 195 -15.57 1.05 -21.71
C ARG A 195 -16.66 1.59 -22.63
N PHE A 196 -17.91 1.49 -22.18
CA PHE A 196 -19.03 2.20 -22.79
C PHE A 196 -19.03 3.67 -22.43
N SER A 197 -19.48 4.52 -23.36
CA SER A 197 -19.83 5.90 -23.03
C SER A 197 -21.02 5.94 -22.06
N PRO A 198 -21.10 6.94 -21.17
CA PRO A 198 -22.21 7.04 -20.19
C PRO A 198 -23.61 7.02 -20.80
N ASP A 199 -23.78 7.54 -22.01
CA ASP A 199 -25.04 7.48 -22.76
C ASP A 199 -25.32 6.12 -23.41
N GLY A 200 -24.31 5.26 -23.51
CA GLY A 200 -24.38 3.93 -24.13
C GLY A 200 -24.42 3.93 -25.64
N SER A 201 -24.17 5.07 -26.29
CA SER A 201 -24.17 5.17 -27.76
C SER A 201 -22.95 4.52 -28.38
N LYS A 202 -21.81 4.59 -27.69
CA LYS A 202 -20.51 4.09 -28.15
C LYS A 202 -19.83 3.24 -27.10
N PHE A 203 -18.85 2.44 -27.51
CA PHE A 203 -17.82 1.91 -26.63
C PHE A 203 -16.45 2.03 -27.30
N ILE A 204 -15.42 2.11 -26.46
CA ILE A 204 -14.03 2.19 -26.92
C ILE A 204 -13.21 1.04 -26.34
N THR A 205 -12.30 0.50 -27.15
CA THR A 205 -11.29 -0.47 -26.73
C THR A 205 -9.91 0.12 -26.92
N VAL A 206 -9.01 -0.19 -25.98
CA VAL A 206 -7.61 0.23 -26.05
C VAL A 206 -6.68 -0.96 -25.89
N SER A 207 -5.56 -0.94 -26.61
CA SER A 207 -4.73 -2.12 -26.79
C SER A 207 -3.23 -1.83 -26.67
N SER A 208 -2.47 -2.90 -26.43
CA SER A 208 -1.02 -2.91 -26.51
C SER A 208 -0.48 -2.72 -27.94
N ASP A 209 -1.34 -2.74 -28.97
CA ASP A 209 -1.00 -2.35 -30.35
C ASP A 209 -0.96 -0.83 -30.55
N LYS A 210 -1.11 -0.04 -29.46
CA LYS A 210 -1.10 1.43 -29.43
C LYS A 210 -2.33 2.10 -30.03
N LYS A 211 -3.39 1.34 -30.32
CA LYS A 211 -4.64 1.83 -30.90
C LYS A 211 -5.75 1.92 -29.88
N GLY A 212 -6.60 2.91 -30.06
CA GLY A 212 -7.92 2.99 -29.47
C GLY A 212 -8.99 2.99 -30.58
N ILE A 213 -9.94 2.07 -30.52
CA ILE A 213 -10.95 1.87 -31.58
C ILE A 213 -12.33 2.09 -30.97
N VAL A 214 -13.16 2.85 -31.70
CA VAL A 214 -14.52 3.24 -31.27
C VAL A 214 -15.54 2.45 -32.05
N TYR A 215 -16.53 1.95 -31.33
CA TYR A 215 -17.60 1.10 -31.87
C TYR A 215 -18.98 1.64 -31.52
N GLU A 216 -19.98 1.30 -32.32
CA GLU A 216 -21.37 1.56 -31.99
C GLU A 216 -21.83 0.68 -30.82
N GLY A 217 -22.44 1.30 -29.81
CA GLY A 217 -22.82 0.61 -28.57
C GLY A 217 -23.94 -0.42 -28.71
N LYS A 218 -24.74 -0.36 -29.76
CA LYS A 218 -25.90 -1.24 -30.01
C LYS A 218 -25.53 -2.48 -30.81
N THR A 219 -24.73 -2.31 -31.86
CA THR A 219 -24.39 -3.35 -32.85
C THR A 219 -22.99 -3.94 -32.68
N GLY A 220 -22.06 -3.15 -32.17
CA GLY A 220 -20.64 -3.50 -32.09
C GLY A 220 -19.87 -3.22 -33.38
N ASP A 221 -20.45 -2.50 -34.32
CA ASP A 221 -19.78 -2.13 -35.57
C ASP A 221 -18.70 -1.06 -35.30
N LYS A 222 -17.54 -1.19 -35.94
CA LYS A 222 -16.51 -0.17 -35.88
C LYS A 222 -16.99 1.10 -36.56
N ILE A 223 -16.91 2.22 -35.83
CA ILE A 223 -17.28 3.55 -36.37
C ILE A 223 -16.09 4.50 -36.52
N GLY A 224 -15.03 4.34 -35.70
CA GLY A 224 -13.88 5.18 -35.84
C GLY A 224 -12.69 4.67 -34.99
N GLU A 225 -11.65 5.49 -34.90
CA GLU A 225 -10.49 5.22 -34.07
C GLU A 225 -9.85 6.53 -33.60
N LEU A 226 -9.05 6.45 -32.55
CA LEU A 226 -8.23 7.56 -32.08
C LEU A 226 -7.17 7.86 -33.15
N SER A 227 -6.97 9.15 -33.47
CA SER A 227 -6.02 9.58 -34.50
C SER A 227 -4.63 8.96 -34.27
N PRO A 228 -4.03 8.30 -35.27
CA PRO A 228 -2.66 7.79 -35.18
C PRO A 228 -1.62 8.91 -35.21
N GLU A 229 -1.96 10.07 -35.78
CA GLU A 229 -1.11 11.26 -35.77
C GLU A 229 -1.06 11.79 -34.33
N ASP A 230 0.14 11.94 -33.81
CA ASP A 230 0.39 12.28 -32.40
C ASP A 230 -0.21 11.29 -31.38
N GLY A 231 -0.59 10.09 -31.80
CA GLY A 231 -1.11 9.02 -30.95
C GLY A 231 -0.09 8.50 -29.95
N HIS A 232 -0.54 7.57 -29.08
CA HIS A 232 0.34 6.92 -28.12
C HIS A 232 1.45 6.11 -28.77
N GLN A 233 2.66 6.17 -28.22
CA GLN A 233 3.83 5.44 -28.71
C GLN A 233 4.10 4.14 -27.94
N GLY A 234 3.30 3.86 -26.91
CA GLY A 234 3.36 2.66 -26.08
C GLY A 234 2.01 1.97 -25.93
N SER A 235 2.00 0.83 -25.25
CA SER A 235 0.77 0.11 -24.89
C SER A 235 -0.21 1.02 -24.16
N ILE A 236 -1.47 1.06 -24.59
CA ILE A 236 -2.52 1.80 -23.91
C ILE A 236 -3.16 0.84 -22.90
N TYR A 237 -3.13 1.20 -21.62
CA TYR A 237 -3.57 0.30 -20.55
C TYR A 237 -4.98 0.55 -20.07
N ALA A 238 -5.46 1.78 -20.09
CA ALA A 238 -6.77 2.12 -19.59
C ALA A 238 -7.40 3.28 -20.36
N VAL A 239 -8.72 3.35 -20.29
CA VAL A 239 -9.54 4.40 -20.88
C VAL A 239 -10.73 4.73 -19.96
N SER A 240 -11.10 6.00 -19.88
CA SER A 240 -12.25 6.47 -19.13
C SER A 240 -12.97 7.58 -19.90
N TRP A 241 -14.29 7.52 -19.96
CA TRP A 241 -15.14 8.52 -20.62
C TRP A 241 -15.42 9.71 -19.71
N SER A 242 -15.56 10.89 -20.31
CA SER A 242 -16.16 12.05 -19.65
C SER A 242 -17.65 11.82 -19.35
N PRO A 243 -18.20 12.47 -18.31
CA PRO A 243 -19.63 12.32 -17.96
C PRO A 243 -20.60 12.69 -19.07
N ASP A 244 -20.22 13.59 -19.98
CA ASP A 244 -21.01 14.04 -21.12
C ASP A 244 -20.89 13.16 -22.36
N SER A 245 -20.13 12.07 -22.30
CA SER A 245 -19.90 11.11 -23.39
C SER A 245 -19.19 11.68 -24.64
N LYS A 246 -18.54 12.85 -24.53
CA LYS A 246 -17.87 13.52 -25.66
C LYS A 246 -16.37 13.33 -25.69
N GLN A 247 -15.77 13.09 -24.53
CA GLN A 247 -14.32 13.01 -24.40
C GLN A 247 -13.91 11.70 -23.73
N VAL A 248 -12.65 11.30 -23.97
CA VAL A 248 -12.04 10.16 -23.30
C VAL A 248 -10.64 10.52 -22.80
N LEU A 249 -10.29 9.93 -21.68
CA LEU A 249 -8.93 9.94 -21.10
C LEU A 249 -8.31 8.58 -21.37
N THR A 250 -7.11 8.55 -21.95
CA THR A 250 -6.30 7.34 -22.14
C THR A 250 -4.96 7.46 -21.47
N VAL A 251 -4.39 6.35 -21.01
CA VAL A 251 -3.07 6.28 -20.38
C VAL A 251 -2.22 5.16 -20.97
N SER A 252 -0.92 5.41 -21.07
CA SER A 252 -0.02 4.54 -21.83
C SER A 252 1.35 4.33 -21.15
N ALA A 253 2.00 3.24 -21.58
CA ALA A 253 3.39 2.93 -21.27
C ALA A 253 4.38 4.00 -21.80
N ASP A 254 3.96 4.87 -22.71
CA ASP A 254 4.77 6.01 -23.17
C ASP A 254 4.89 7.13 -22.13
N LYS A 255 4.35 6.95 -20.92
CA LYS A 255 4.36 7.88 -19.78
C LYS A 255 3.47 9.11 -19.98
N THR A 256 2.54 9.06 -20.93
CA THR A 256 1.60 10.13 -21.19
C THR A 256 0.17 9.71 -20.93
N ALA A 257 -0.65 10.66 -20.52
CA ALA A 257 -2.09 10.59 -20.58
C ALA A 257 -2.58 11.55 -21.67
N LYS A 258 -3.59 11.15 -22.43
CA LYS A 258 -4.13 11.97 -23.51
C LYS A 258 -5.64 12.14 -23.33
N VAL A 259 -6.09 13.38 -23.51
CA VAL A 259 -7.51 13.74 -23.57
C VAL A 259 -7.90 13.87 -25.03
N TRP A 260 -8.95 13.15 -25.42
CA TRP A 260 -9.45 13.10 -26.79
C TRP A 260 -10.88 13.58 -26.87
N GLU A 261 -11.21 14.32 -27.89
CA GLU A 261 -12.60 14.59 -28.28
C GLU A 261 -13.06 13.52 -29.27
N ILE A 262 -14.21 12.92 -29.02
CA ILE A 262 -14.79 11.88 -29.87
C ILE A 262 -15.94 12.48 -30.66
N SER A 263 -15.78 12.55 -31.98
CA SER A 263 -16.80 13.02 -32.88
C SER A 263 -18.00 12.06 -32.99
N GLU A 264 -19.08 12.49 -33.63
CA GLU A 264 -20.27 11.65 -33.81
C GLU A 264 -20.00 10.38 -34.65
N ASP A 265 -19.10 10.48 -35.62
CA ASP A 265 -18.64 9.38 -36.48
C ASP A 265 -17.55 8.52 -35.80
N GLY A 266 -17.21 8.76 -34.52
CA GLY A 266 -16.31 7.94 -33.71
C GLY A 266 -14.83 8.26 -33.87
N HIS A 267 -14.45 9.27 -34.65
CA HIS A 267 -13.06 9.69 -34.74
C HIS A 267 -12.63 10.47 -33.49
N GLY A 268 -11.48 10.10 -32.93
CA GLY A 268 -10.89 10.78 -31.77
C GLY A 268 -9.79 11.74 -32.17
N MET A 269 -9.89 13.00 -31.74
CA MET A 269 -8.88 14.04 -31.92
C MET A 269 -8.27 14.43 -30.57
N ILE A 270 -6.96 14.63 -30.52
CA ILE A 270 -6.27 15.00 -29.27
C ILE A 270 -6.61 16.44 -28.90
N ILE A 271 -7.10 16.63 -27.68
CA ILE A 271 -7.26 17.94 -27.05
C ILE A 271 -5.96 18.33 -26.33
N LYS A 272 -5.44 17.42 -25.51
CA LYS A 272 -4.26 17.67 -24.68
C LYS A 272 -3.49 16.39 -24.40
N THR A 273 -2.16 16.51 -24.40
CA THR A 273 -1.27 15.50 -23.86
C THR A 273 -0.79 15.96 -22.48
N LEU A 274 -1.03 15.12 -21.48
CA LEU A 274 -0.64 15.34 -20.08
C LEU A 274 0.60 14.50 -19.80
N THR A 275 1.65 15.12 -19.27
CA THR A 275 2.88 14.45 -18.88
C THR A 275 3.01 14.44 -17.36
N CYS A 276 3.27 13.27 -16.80
CA CYS A 276 3.37 13.07 -15.36
C CYS A 276 4.78 12.55 -14.95
N ALA A 277 5.74 12.63 -15.88
CA ALA A 277 7.07 12.06 -15.65
C ALA A 277 7.83 12.84 -14.58
N GLU A 278 8.13 12.19 -13.46
CA GLU A 278 8.97 12.73 -12.38
C GLU A 278 10.44 12.35 -12.57
N SER A 279 10.71 11.08 -12.88
CA SER A 279 12.05 10.52 -12.94
C SER A 279 12.53 10.18 -14.35
N GLY A 280 11.62 10.12 -15.32
CA GLY A 280 11.89 9.62 -16.66
C GLY A 280 12.09 8.10 -16.72
N GLY A 281 11.91 7.39 -15.59
CA GLY A 281 12.09 5.96 -15.43
C GLY A 281 10.89 5.12 -15.90
N ILE A 282 10.98 3.81 -15.66
CA ILE A 282 9.91 2.85 -15.97
C ILE A 282 8.69 3.10 -15.05
N ASP A 283 8.92 3.56 -13.84
CA ASP A 283 7.88 3.81 -12.83
C ASP A 283 6.91 4.92 -13.23
N ASP A 284 7.31 5.79 -14.19
CA ASP A 284 6.46 6.84 -14.72
C ASP A 284 5.48 6.35 -15.82
N MET A 285 5.53 5.08 -16.25
CA MET A 285 4.54 4.51 -17.15
C MET A 285 3.16 4.60 -16.52
N LEU A 286 2.15 5.06 -17.26
CA LEU A 286 0.79 5.17 -16.77
C LEU A 286 0.01 3.88 -17.01
N VAL A 287 -0.61 3.34 -15.95
CA VAL A 287 -1.25 2.01 -15.95
C VAL A 287 -2.74 2.05 -15.60
N GLY A 288 -3.25 3.16 -15.12
CA GLY A 288 -4.68 3.30 -14.77
C GLY A 288 -5.17 4.72 -14.91
N CYS A 289 -6.45 4.90 -15.21
CA CYS A 289 -7.09 6.21 -15.25
C CYS A 289 -8.57 6.15 -14.88
N LEU A 290 -9.08 7.32 -14.49
CA LEU A 290 -10.49 7.55 -14.21
C LEU A 290 -10.83 9.01 -14.51
N TRP A 291 -11.95 9.24 -15.17
CA TRP A 291 -12.59 10.55 -15.26
C TRP A 291 -13.69 10.62 -14.19
N GLN A 292 -13.49 11.42 -13.16
CA GLN A 292 -14.43 11.59 -12.04
C GLN A 292 -14.83 13.05 -11.91
N ASN A 293 -16.04 13.41 -12.34
CA ASN A 293 -16.53 14.78 -12.37
C ASN A 293 -15.53 15.71 -13.10
N ASP A 294 -14.98 16.73 -12.43
CA ASP A 294 -13.92 17.61 -12.96
C ASP A 294 -12.51 17.06 -12.76
N SER A 295 -12.34 15.87 -12.21
CA SER A 295 -11.03 15.28 -11.93
C SER A 295 -10.63 14.24 -12.95
N LEU A 296 -9.45 14.42 -13.57
CA LEU A 296 -8.78 13.41 -14.37
C LEU A 296 -7.73 12.73 -13.49
N VAL A 297 -8.01 11.50 -13.12
CA VAL A 297 -7.12 10.72 -12.25
C VAL A 297 -6.29 9.79 -13.11
N THR A 298 -4.96 9.82 -12.95
CA THR A 298 -4.03 8.88 -13.59
C THR A 298 -3.16 8.21 -12.55
N VAL A 299 -2.74 6.98 -12.80
CA VAL A 299 -1.87 6.23 -11.90
C VAL A 299 -0.66 5.72 -12.66
N SER A 300 0.52 5.99 -12.11
CA SER A 300 1.78 5.49 -12.66
C SER A 300 2.10 4.07 -12.17
N LEU A 301 3.02 3.40 -12.84
CA LEU A 301 3.54 2.08 -12.43
C LEU A 301 4.22 2.14 -11.04
N GLY A 302 4.79 3.29 -10.69
CA GLY A 302 5.29 3.57 -9.33
C GLY A 302 4.20 3.80 -8.29
N GLY A 303 2.90 3.69 -8.65
CA GLY A 303 1.77 3.87 -7.76
C GLY A 303 1.37 5.33 -7.52
N VAL A 304 2.08 6.29 -8.08
CA VAL A 304 1.77 7.71 -7.91
C VAL A 304 0.45 8.05 -8.60
N VAL A 305 -0.42 8.74 -7.89
CA VAL A 305 -1.72 9.19 -8.39
C VAL A 305 -1.64 10.67 -8.72
N HIS A 306 -1.88 11.04 -9.97
CA HIS A 306 -1.97 12.43 -10.40
C HIS A 306 -3.42 12.81 -10.67
N ILE A 307 -3.83 13.95 -10.17
CA ILE A 307 -5.20 14.49 -10.31
C ILE A 307 -5.11 15.81 -11.04
N PHE A 308 -5.59 15.84 -12.27
CA PHE A 308 -5.71 17.05 -13.09
C PHE A 308 -7.14 17.57 -13.05
N SER A 309 -7.33 18.87 -13.31
CA SER A 309 -8.66 19.45 -13.52
C SER A 309 -9.06 19.30 -14.99
N ALA A 310 -10.25 18.75 -15.26
CA ALA A 310 -10.78 18.66 -16.62
C ALA A 310 -11.18 20.04 -17.18
N SER A 311 -11.57 20.97 -16.32
CA SER A 311 -11.91 22.36 -16.70
C SER A 311 -10.69 23.24 -16.95
N ASP A 312 -9.51 22.88 -16.42
CA ASP A 312 -8.25 23.61 -16.61
C ASP A 312 -7.07 22.66 -16.75
N LEU A 313 -6.84 22.21 -17.97
CA LEU A 313 -5.76 21.26 -18.30
C LEU A 313 -4.34 21.87 -18.26
N GLU A 314 -4.21 23.17 -18.06
CA GLU A 314 -2.91 23.83 -17.89
C GLU A 314 -2.46 23.88 -16.43
N LYS A 315 -3.38 23.66 -15.50
CA LYS A 315 -3.07 23.61 -14.08
C LYS A 315 -2.24 22.38 -13.75
N PRO A 316 -1.13 22.53 -12.98
CA PRO A 316 -0.34 21.39 -12.55
C PRO A 316 -1.20 20.42 -11.71
N PRO A 317 -0.95 19.11 -11.82
CA PRO A 317 -1.73 18.10 -11.09
C PRO A 317 -1.45 18.13 -9.60
N VAL A 318 -2.44 17.76 -8.81
CA VAL A 318 -2.23 17.36 -7.43
C VAL A 318 -1.68 15.93 -7.44
N THR A 319 -0.55 15.72 -6.76
CA THR A 319 0.12 14.43 -6.72
C THR A 319 -0.09 13.76 -5.36
N LEU A 320 -0.61 12.53 -5.37
CA LEU A 320 -0.73 11.69 -4.19
C LEU A 320 0.27 10.54 -4.30
N SER A 321 1.11 10.41 -3.29
CA SER A 321 2.08 9.35 -3.21
C SER A 321 2.06 8.68 -1.84
N GLY A 322 2.76 7.56 -1.69
CA GLY A 322 2.80 6.77 -0.48
C GLY A 322 3.49 5.43 -0.73
N HIS A 323 3.42 4.55 0.23
CA HIS A 323 4.00 3.22 0.10
C HIS A 323 3.11 2.28 -0.72
N ILE A 324 3.76 1.39 -1.49
CA ILE A 324 3.08 0.31 -2.23
C ILE A 324 3.04 -0.96 -1.38
N LYS A 325 4.06 -1.18 -0.54
CA LYS A 325 4.26 -2.39 0.26
C LYS A 325 4.22 -2.08 1.76
N ASN A 326 4.37 -3.14 2.55
CA ASN A 326 4.40 -3.09 4.01
C ASN A 326 5.37 -2.04 4.54
N VAL A 327 4.90 -1.21 5.46
CA VAL A 327 5.76 -0.23 6.15
C VAL A 327 6.43 -0.90 7.33
N SER A 328 7.74 -1.06 7.23
CA SER A 328 8.56 -1.83 8.17
C SER A 328 8.97 -1.05 9.41
N SER A 329 9.14 0.26 9.28
CA SER A 329 9.69 1.08 10.36
C SER A 329 9.23 2.53 10.29
N LEU A 330 9.11 3.17 11.45
CA LEU A 330 8.71 4.57 11.65
C LEU A 330 9.74 5.30 12.49
N SER A 331 9.89 6.58 12.23
CA SER A 331 10.61 7.50 13.11
C SER A 331 9.96 8.89 13.10
N VAL A 332 9.98 9.54 14.26
CA VAL A 332 9.56 10.93 14.43
C VAL A 332 10.83 11.75 14.64
N LEU A 333 10.94 12.88 13.96
CA LEU A 333 12.10 13.75 14.11
C LEU A 333 12.01 14.55 15.42
N LYS A 334 13.02 14.46 16.27
CA LYS A 334 13.05 15.16 17.56
C LYS A 334 12.94 16.69 17.44
N ASN A 335 13.44 17.26 16.35
CA ASN A 335 13.46 18.72 16.13
C ASN A 335 12.24 19.22 15.33
N ASP A 336 11.41 18.31 14.84
CA ASP A 336 10.17 18.61 14.14
C ASP A 336 9.16 17.48 14.37
N GLU A 337 8.41 17.58 15.47
CA GLU A 337 7.41 16.59 15.89
C GLU A 337 6.26 16.43 14.88
N ASN A 338 6.12 17.37 13.94
CA ASN A 338 5.14 17.27 12.87
C ASN A 338 5.63 16.41 11.70
N MET A 339 6.95 16.17 11.61
CA MET A 339 7.52 15.36 10.52
C MET A 339 7.70 13.90 10.95
N VAL A 340 7.08 13.03 10.20
CA VAL A 340 7.17 11.58 10.34
C VAL A 340 7.89 10.99 9.13
N LEU A 341 8.81 10.09 9.39
CA LEU A 341 9.48 9.28 8.37
C LEU A 341 9.01 7.84 8.45
N SER A 342 8.80 7.23 7.30
CA SER A 342 8.45 5.81 7.20
C SER A 342 9.26 5.12 6.13
N CYS A 343 9.68 3.89 6.41
CA CYS A 343 10.38 3.03 5.48
C CYS A 343 9.56 1.79 5.16
N SER A 344 9.71 1.28 3.95
CA SER A 344 8.91 0.16 3.47
C SER A 344 9.76 -0.88 2.73
N TYR A 345 9.16 -2.05 2.52
CA TYR A 345 9.72 -3.11 1.67
C TYR A 345 9.71 -2.78 0.17
N ASP A 346 9.20 -1.63 -0.24
CA ASP A 346 9.39 -1.09 -1.59
C ASP A 346 10.74 -0.36 -1.77
N GLY A 347 11.50 -0.16 -0.68
CA GLY A 347 12.78 0.54 -0.66
C GLY A 347 12.64 2.05 -0.52
N MET A 348 11.42 2.56 -0.36
CA MET A 348 11.15 4.00 -0.24
C MET A 348 11.22 4.47 1.21
N VAL A 349 11.78 5.65 1.41
CA VAL A 349 11.67 6.44 2.64
C VAL A 349 10.76 7.62 2.37
N ALA A 350 9.56 7.58 2.92
CA ALA A 350 8.56 8.63 2.76
C ALA A 350 8.60 9.65 3.91
N LYS A 351 8.36 10.92 3.57
CA LYS A 351 8.17 12.04 4.50
C LYS A 351 6.69 12.39 4.59
N TRP A 352 6.19 12.53 5.80
CA TRP A 352 4.82 12.92 6.09
C TRP A 352 4.82 14.10 7.05
N ILE A 353 3.89 15.02 6.85
CA ILE A 353 3.67 16.16 7.76
C ILE A 353 2.26 16.02 8.34
N ARG A 354 2.14 16.09 9.66
CA ARG A 354 0.83 16.09 10.36
C ARG A 354 -0.06 17.20 9.82
N GLY A 355 -1.31 16.87 9.56
CA GLY A 355 -2.30 17.79 8.99
C GLY A 355 -2.15 18.07 7.49
N VAL A 356 -1.04 17.63 6.86
CA VAL A 356 -0.77 17.85 5.42
C VAL A 356 -0.76 16.54 4.64
N GLY A 357 -0.16 15.47 5.20
CA GLY A 357 0.00 14.19 4.53
C GLY A 357 1.38 14.01 3.90
N TYR A 358 1.44 13.36 2.72
CA TYR A 358 2.70 13.10 2.02
C TYR A 358 3.41 14.40 1.62
N SER A 359 4.66 14.54 2.01
CA SER A 359 5.48 15.72 1.77
C SER A 359 6.69 15.47 0.86
N GLY A 360 6.89 14.22 0.45
CA GLY A 360 8.00 13.85 -0.41
C GLY A 360 8.65 12.54 -0.01
N LYS A 361 9.67 12.16 -0.76
CA LYS A 361 10.51 10.99 -0.47
C LYS A 361 11.98 11.39 -0.34
N ILE A 362 12.72 10.64 0.46
CA ILE A 362 14.17 10.72 0.44
C ILE A 362 14.63 9.81 -0.69
N ASN A 363 15.23 10.42 -1.71
CA ASN A 363 15.69 9.68 -2.87
C ASN A 363 17.02 9.01 -2.55
N MET A 364 16.96 7.79 -2.06
CA MET A 364 18.13 6.94 -1.88
C MET A 364 18.35 6.13 -3.16
N LYS A 365 19.58 6.07 -3.68
CA LYS A 365 19.94 5.13 -4.77
C LYS A 365 19.84 3.66 -4.34
N HIS A 366 19.15 3.42 -3.25
CA HIS A 366 18.93 2.14 -2.63
C HIS A 366 17.63 1.53 -3.16
N HIS A 367 17.71 0.36 -3.75
CA HIS A 367 16.56 -0.35 -4.31
C HIS A 367 16.21 -1.62 -3.52
N ALA A 368 16.90 -1.89 -2.41
CA ALA A 368 16.61 -3.04 -1.58
C ALA A 368 15.51 -2.70 -0.54
N PRO A 369 14.65 -3.67 -0.20
CA PRO A 369 13.65 -3.49 0.84
C PRO A 369 14.29 -3.05 2.17
N VAL A 370 13.79 -1.98 2.78
CA VAL A 370 14.25 -1.48 4.07
C VAL A 370 13.61 -2.30 5.19
N LYS A 371 14.43 -2.83 6.08
CA LYS A 371 13.97 -3.61 7.23
C LYS A 371 14.02 -2.82 8.54
N CYS A 372 15.11 -2.13 8.77
CA CYS A 372 15.36 -1.37 9.98
C CYS A 372 15.85 0.03 9.64
N PHE A 373 15.46 0.98 10.47
CA PHE A 373 15.76 2.37 10.21
C PHE A 373 15.80 3.16 11.53
N ALA A 374 16.69 4.12 11.62
CA ALA A 374 16.75 5.06 12.72
C ALA A 374 17.14 6.46 12.22
N THR A 375 16.75 7.49 12.95
CA THR A 375 17.07 8.89 12.66
C THR A 375 17.94 9.47 13.75
N VAL A 376 18.91 10.25 13.33
CA VAL A 376 19.76 11.06 14.19
C VAL A 376 19.89 12.44 13.54
N GLU A 377 20.07 13.48 14.33
CA GLU A 377 20.20 14.89 13.96
C GLU A 377 20.58 15.16 12.49
N GLY A 378 19.56 15.35 11.64
CA GLY A 378 19.77 15.66 10.24
C GLY A 378 20.13 14.50 9.31
N GLU A 379 20.20 13.26 9.80
CA GLU A 379 20.55 12.07 9.03
C GLU A 379 19.63 10.89 9.28
N ILE A 380 19.58 9.98 8.33
CA ILE A 380 18.95 8.67 8.48
C ILE A 380 20.00 7.58 8.31
N ILE A 381 19.84 6.53 9.11
CA ILE A 381 20.59 5.30 8.98
C ILE A 381 19.61 4.17 8.75
N LEU A 382 19.81 3.39 7.71
CA LEU A 382 18.92 2.30 7.37
C LEU A 382 19.69 1.05 6.96
N SER A 383 19.05 -0.09 7.12
CA SER A 383 19.54 -1.38 6.64
C SER A 383 18.39 -2.18 6.02
N GLY A 384 18.74 -3.03 5.07
CA GLY A 384 17.80 -3.86 4.33
C GLY A 384 18.30 -5.28 4.13
N PHE A 385 17.84 -5.92 3.06
CA PHE A 385 18.23 -7.29 2.71
C PHE A 385 19.50 -7.39 1.86
N ASP A 386 20.23 -6.29 1.71
CA ASP A 386 21.44 -6.18 0.87
C ASP A 386 22.76 -6.31 1.65
N ASN A 387 22.71 -6.74 2.91
CA ASN A 387 23.85 -6.84 3.84
C ASN A 387 24.60 -5.52 4.08
N LYS A 388 23.95 -4.40 3.81
CA LYS A 388 24.54 -3.06 3.93
C LYS A 388 23.85 -2.23 4.98
N VAL A 389 24.60 -1.31 5.55
CA VAL A 389 24.09 -0.19 6.33
C VAL A 389 24.34 1.09 5.54
N TRP A 390 23.28 1.83 5.31
CA TRP A 390 23.26 3.07 4.53
C TRP A 390 23.09 4.26 5.47
N ARG A 391 23.77 5.36 5.17
CA ARG A 391 23.63 6.64 5.86
C ARG A 391 23.38 7.75 4.85
N ALA A 392 22.42 8.61 5.11
CA ALA A 392 22.05 9.69 4.21
C ALA A 392 21.54 10.92 4.97
N PRO A 393 21.84 12.13 4.49
CA PRO A 393 21.31 13.37 5.07
C PRO A 393 19.83 13.54 4.77
N LEU A 394 19.07 14.10 5.73
CA LEU A 394 17.63 14.36 5.62
C LEU A 394 17.28 15.57 4.73
N HIS A 395 18.19 16.53 4.59
CA HIS A 395 17.90 17.87 4.07
C HIS A 395 18.27 18.10 2.61
N THR A 396 18.90 17.16 1.93
CA THR A 396 19.24 17.30 0.51
C THR A 396 18.14 16.66 -0.33
N GLY A 397 17.38 17.49 -1.05
CA GLY A 397 16.35 17.04 -2.01
C GLY A 397 16.92 16.25 -3.20
N GLU A 398 18.23 16.24 -3.38
CA GLU A 398 18.95 15.42 -4.35
C GLU A 398 19.84 14.43 -3.60
N CYS A 399 19.74 13.16 -3.96
CA CYS A 399 20.53 12.04 -3.45
C CYS A 399 22.02 12.17 -3.81
N ALA A 400 22.67 13.21 -3.31
CA ALA A 400 24.05 13.44 -3.70
C ALA A 400 25.03 12.48 -3.01
N THR A 401 24.75 11.93 -1.81
CA THR A 401 25.76 11.28 -0.99
C THR A 401 25.22 10.23 0.00
N ALA A 402 24.33 9.34 -0.43
CA ALA A 402 24.09 8.15 0.40
C ALA A 402 25.33 7.27 0.37
N GLU A 403 25.98 7.14 1.51
CA GLU A 403 27.15 6.29 1.70
C GLU A 403 26.70 4.97 2.35
N HIS A 404 27.49 3.91 2.17
CA HIS A 404 27.19 2.62 2.76
C HIS A 404 28.43 1.88 3.22
N VAL A 405 28.24 0.97 4.17
CA VAL A 405 29.22 -0.03 4.58
C VAL A 405 28.59 -1.42 4.44
N ASP A 406 29.35 -2.37 3.90
CA ASP A 406 28.97 -3.78 3.85
C ASP A 406 29.34 -4.42 5.19
N VAL A 407 28.32 -4.93 5.90
CA VAL A 407 28.50 -5.61 7.19
C VAL A 407 28.69 -7.12 7.05
N GLY A 408 28.69 -7.63 5.82
CA GLY A 408 28.99 -9.02 5.47
C GLY A 408 27.88 -10.03 5.78
N TYR A 409 26.87 -9.64 6.55
CA TYR A 409 25.77 -10.49 7.00
C TYR A 409 24.45 -9.74 6.94
N GLN A 410 23.34 -10.48 6.85
CA GLN A 410 22.01 -9.85 6.78
C GLN A 410 21.63 -9.18 8.10
N PRO A 411 21.39 -7.85 8.12
CA PRO A 411 20.89 -7.15 9.29
C PRO A 411 19.52 -7.67 9.74
N LYS A 412 19.35 -7.85 11.04
CA LYS A 412 18.07 -8.24 11.68
C LYS A 412 17.45 -7.07 12.42
N ASP A 413 18.26 -6.26 13.09
CA ASP A 413 17.84 -5.05 13.80
C ASP A 413 18.99 -4.05 13.80
N LEU A 414 18.66 -2.77 13.99
CA LEU A 414 19.61 -1.66 14.01
C LEU A 414 19.25 -0.71 15.14
N SER A 415 20.25 -0.30 15.91
CA SER A 415 20.09 0.64 17.01
C SER A 415 21.21 1.66 17.03
N ILE A 416 20.89 2.90 17.38
CA ILE A 416 21.80 4.05 17.42
C ILE A 416 21.86 4.60 18.84
N ALA A 417 23.06 4.96 19.29
CA ALA A 417 23.25 5.70 20.53
C ALA A 417 22.87 7.17 20.31
N LEU A 418 21.74 7.61 20.87
CA LEU A 418 21.17 8.93 20.59
C LEU A 418 22.08 10.11 20.99
N ASN A 419 22.90 9.94 22.05
CA ASN A 419 23.84 10.95 22.53
C ASN A 419 25.26 10.78 21.94
N ALA A 420 25.49 9.69 21.21
CA ALA A 420 26.74 9.41 20.48
C ALA A 420 26.38 8.83 19.10
N PRO A 421 25.84 9.65 18.18
CA PRO A 421 25.18 9.19 16.94
C PRO A 421 26.11 8.46 15.96
N GLU A 422 27.40 8.54 16.17
CA GLU A 422 28.36 7.77 15.39
C GLU A 422 28.35 6.27 15.76
N ILE A 423 27.89 5.92 16.97
CA ILE A 423 27.89 4.53 17.43
C ILE A 423 26.58 3.85 17.03
N VAL A 424 26.71 2.86 16.17
CA VAL A 424 25.59 2.08 15.62
C VAL A 424 25.83 0.60 15.91
N LEU A 425 24.84 -0.04 16.48
CA LEU A 425 24.83 -1.48 16.72
C LEU A 425 23.90 -2.16 15.71
N VAL A 426 24.44 -3.14 15.00
CA VAL A 426 23.69 -3.93 14.02
C VAL A 426 23.65 -5.37 14.46
N ALA A 427 22.47 -5.89 14.75
CA ALA A 427 22.24 -7.32 14.92
C ALA A 427 22.22 -8.00 13.56
N THR A 428 22.96 -9.09 13.39
CA THR A 428 23.01 -9.87 12.16
C THR A 428 22.72 -11.35 12.45
N ASP A 429 22.52 -12.14 11.42
CA ASP A 429 22.34 -13.59 11.56
C ASP A 429 23.61 -14.32 12.08
N ALA A 430 24.79 -13.71 12.01
CA ALA A 430 26.04 -14.27 12.52
C ALA A 430 26.46 -13.71 13.89
N GLY A 431 25.81 -12.66 14.40
CA GLY A 431 26.18 -12.00 15.65
C GLY A 431 25.86 -10.52 15.66
N ALA A 432 26.79 -9.69 16.13
CA ALA A 432 26.62 -8.24 16.18
C ALA A 432 27.79 -7.51 15.52
N VAL A 433 27.51 -6.39 14.87
CA VAL A 433 28.51 -5.49 14.29
C VAL A 433 28.38 -4.13 14.96
N LEU A 434 29.48 -3.62 15.49
CA LEU A 434 29.58 -2.28 16.05
C LEU A 434 30.22 -1.36 15.02
N LEU A 435 29.57 -0.25 14.72
CA LEU A 435 30.05 0.76 13.78
C LEU A 435 30.33 2.08 14.51
N ASN A 436 31.30 2.83 13.99
CA ASN A 436 31.48 4.24 14.25
C ASN A 436 31.38 4.99 12.92
N GLY A 437 30.30 5.74 12.72
CA GLY A 437 29.94 6.24 11.41
C GLY A 437 29.67 5.11 10.42
N LEU A 438 30.47 5.04 9.37
CA LEU A 438 30.47 3.94 8.39
C LEU A 438 31.69 3.02 8.52
N LYS A 439 32.46 3.15 9.60
CA LYS A 439 33.61 2.29 9.86
C LYS A 439 33.22 1.16 10.81
N ILE A 440 33.49 -0.08 10.41
CA ILE A 440 33.35 -1.23 11.28
C ILE A 440 34.41 -1.14 12.37
N LEU A 441 33.99 -1.03 13.63
CA LEU A 441 34.86 -1.11 14.79
C LEU A 441 35.16 -2.57 15.16
N SER A 442 34.12 -3.37 15.30
CA SER A 442 34.25 -4.79 15.58
C SER A 442 33.09 -5.60 15.01
N THR A 443 33.38 -6.84 14.65
CA THR A 443 32.42 -7.88 14.30
C THR A 443 32.51 -8.98 15.34
N ILE A 444 31.41 -9.21 16.04
CA ILE A 444 31.37 -10.12 17.16
C ILE A 444 30.54 -11.33 16.78
N ASN A 445 31.24 -12.45 16.58
CA ASN A 445 30.58 -13.73 16.37
C ASN A 445 30.16 -14.29 17.74
N LEU A 446 28.84 -14.45 17.87
CA LEU A 446 28.24 -14.93 19.11
C LEU A 446 27.82 -16.40 18.92
N GLY A 447 27.91 -17.17 20.01
CA GLY A 447 27.50 -18.58 20.01
C GLY A 447 25.96 -18.79 19.97
N PHE A 448 25.18 -17.75 19.64
CA PHE A 448 23.73 -17.80 19.54
C PHE A 448 23.23 -16.90 18.40
N ALA A 449 22.04 -17.19 17.89
CA ALA A 449 21.41 -16.37 16.86
C ALA A 449 20.79 -15.11 17.48
N VAL A 450 21.27 -13.94 17.07
CA VAL A 450 20.78 -12.64 17.51
C VAL A 450 19.54 -12.26 16.67
N THR A 451 18.50 -11.80 17.33
CA THR A 451 17.22 -11.47 16.70
C THR A 451 16.80 -10.02 16.89
N ALA A 452 17.28 -9.37 17.94
CA ALA A 452 17.01 -7.97 18.26
C ALA A 452 18.22 -7.33 18.96
N SER A 453 18.38 -6.02 18.83
CA SER A 453 19.43 -5.26 19.47
C SER A 453 18.94 -3.92 19.98
N ALA A 454 19.54 -3.43 21.05
CA ALA A 454 19.38 -2.07 21.51
C ALA A 454 20.72 -1.56 22.07
N ILE A 455 21.04 -0.32 21.77
CA ILE A 455 22.16 0.40 22.38
C ILE A 455 21.60 1.49 23.28
N SER A 456 22.21 1.67 24.44
CA SER A 456 21.80 2.74 25.35
C SER A 456 22.02 4.11 24.71
N PRO A 457 21.16 5.11 24.98
CA PRO A 457 21.33 6.46 24.44
C PRO A 457 22.71 7.08 24.69
N ASP A 458 23.35 6.73 25.79
CA ASP A 458 24.70 7.19 26.16
C ASP A 458 25.85 6.41 25.48
N GLY A 459 25.51 5.34 24.72
CA GLY A 459 26.50 4.53 24.01
C GLY A 459 27.37 3.62 24.86
N THR A 460 27.05 3.45 26.14
CA THR A 460 27.89 2.68 27.08
C THR A 460 27.49 1.22 27.22
N GLU A 461 26.26 0.89 26.86
CA GLU A 461 25.67 -0.43 27.05
C GLU A 461 24.92 -0.90 25.81
N ALA A 462 25.01 -2.17 25.51
CA ALA A 462 24.24 -2.84 24.46
C ALA A 462 23.45 -4.02 25.03
N ILE A 463 22.24 -4.24 24.52
CA ILE A 463 21.44 -5.44 24.83
C ILE A 463 21.22 -6.20 23.53
N LEU A 464 21.54 -7.49 23.54
CA LEU A 464 21.29 -8.40 22.44
C LEU A 464 20.25 -9.45 22.84
N GLY A 465 19.19 -9.54 22.06
CA GLY A 465 18.13 -10.53 22.22
C GLY A 465 18.41 -11.76 21.36
N GLY A 466 18.30 -12.93 21.96
CA GLY A 466 18.54 -14.21 21.30
C GLY A 466 17.29 -14.93 20.83
N GLN A 467 17.48 -15.84 19.87
CA GLN A 467 16.48 -16.82 19.45
C GLN A 467 16.10 -17.77 20.60
N ASP A 468 16.97 -17.90 21.61
CA ASP A 468 16.77 -18.70 22.82
C ASP A 468 15.93 -18.00 23.90
N GLY A 469 15.44 -16.79 23.63
CA GLY A 469 14.63 -16.01 24.58
C GLY A 469 15.42 -15.30 25.67
N LYS A 470 16.75 -15.28 25.59
CA LYS A 470 17.61 -14.62 26.58
C LYS A 470 17.98 -13.22 26.11
N LEU A 471 18.05 -12.29 27.07
CA LEU A 471 18.62 -10.96 26.89
C LEU A 471 20.04 -10.96 27.47
N ARG A 472 21.01 -10.60 26.65
CA ARG A 472 22.41 -10.50 27.06
C ARG A 472 22.84 -9.05 27.04
N ILE A 473 23.37 -8.59 28.15
CA ILE A 473 23.76 -7.20 28.37
C ILE A 473 25.28 -7.12 28.28
N TYR A 474 25.77 -6.19 27.50
CA TYR A 474 27.16 -5.95 27.23
C TYR A 474 27.53 -4.51 27.59
N SER A 475 28.67 -4.29 28.26
CA SER A 475 29.28 -2.96 28.29
C SER A 475 30.08 -2.71 27.01
N ILE A 476 30.06 -1.46 26.56
CA ILE A 476 30.80 -1.00 25.39
C ILE A 476 32.02 -0.22 25.88
N SER A 477 33.19 -0.67 25.49
CA SER A 477 34.46 0.02 25.81
C SER A 477 35.31 0.09 24.53
N GLY A 478 35.26 1.24 23.86
CA GLY A 478 35.94 1.44 22.58
C GLY A 478 35.34 0.55 21.48
N ASP A 479 36.09 -0.44 21.04
CA ASP A 479 35.70 -1.42 20.03
C ASP A 479 35.27 -2.78 20.61
N ALA A 480 35.30 -2.94 21.93
CA ALA A 480 35.01 -4.19 22.61
C ALA A 480 33.61 -4.20 23.26
N LEU A 481 32.93 -5.34 23.15
CA LEU A 481 31.73 -5.69 23.90
C LEU A 481 32.10 -6.75 24.96
N SER A 482 31.81 -6.45 26.24
CA SER A 482 32.02 -7.37 27.34
C SER A 482 30.71 -7.75 27.99
N GLU A 483 30.39 -9.06 28.01
CA GLU A 483 29.13 -9.54 28.60
C GLU A 483 29.13 -9.30 30.11
N GLU A 484 28.10 -8.62 30.61
CA GLU A 484 27.94 -8.31 32.04
C GLU A 484 26.84 -9.14 32.69
N ALA A 485 25.73 -9.40 31.98
CA ALA A 485 24.60 -10.10 32.55
C ALA A 485 23.77 -10.83 31.47
N VAL A 486 23.07 -11.88 31.90
CA VAL A 486 22.09 -12.62 31.11
C VAL A 486 20.76 -12.64 31.86
N LEU A 487 19.70 -12.21 31.21
CA LEU A 487 18.36 -12.19 31.79
C LEU A 487 17.48 -13.27 31.12
N GLU A 488 16.92 -14.15 31.96
CA GLU A 488 16.12 -15.31 31.53
C GLU A 488 14.68 -15.17 32.03
N LYS A 489 13.86 -14.45 31.28
CA LYS A 489 12.44 -14.26 31.62
C LYS A 489 11.52 -14.68 30.48
N HIS A 490 11.88 -14.32 29.26
CA HIS A 490 11.11 -14.62 28.08
C HIS A 490 11.13 -16.12 27.73
N ARG A 491 10.01 -16.60 27.20
CA ARG A 491 9.85 -18.02 26.79
C ARG A 491 9.99 -18.24 25.28
N GLY A 492 10.05 -17.18 24.53
CA GLY A 492 10.18 -17.21 23.06
C GLY A 492 11.32 -16.31 22.57
N PRO A 493 11.67 -16.43 21.29
CA PRO A 493 12.66 -15.57 20.66
C PRO A 493 12.37 -14.09 20.92
N ILE A 494 13.39 -13.34 21.28
CA ILE A 494 13.27 -11.89 21.47
C ILE A 494 13.05 -11.25 20.09
N THR A 495 12.04 -10.39 19.97
CA THR A 495 11.69 -9.75 18.70
C THR A 495 12.05 -8.27 18.66
N THR A 496 12.08 -7.61 19.81
CA THR A 496 12.34 -6.17 19.89
C THR A 496 12.84 -5.80 21.29
N ILE A 497 13.75 -4.82 21.36
CA ILE A 497 14.27 -4.25 22.59
C ILE A 497 14.38 -2.74 22.38
N ARG A 498 13.96 -1.93 23.37
CA ARG A 498 14.11 -0.46 23.31
C ARG A 498 14.40 0.10 24.70
N TYR A 499 15.39 0.98 24.79
CA TYR A 499 15.66 1.78 26.00
C TYR A 499 14.63 2.90 26.14
N SER A 500 14.33 3.27 27.38
CA SER A 500 13.57 4.49 27.67
C SER A 500 14.40 5.74 27.31
N PRO A 501 13.76 6.86 26.93
CA PRO A 501 14.47 8.09 26.60
C PRO A 501 15.35 8.64 27.70
N ASP A 502 14.98 8.43 28.98
CA ASP A 502 15.73 8.85 30.17
C ASP A 502 16.82 7.86 30.58
N VAL A 503 16.99 6.77 29.83
CA VAL A 503 18.01 5.72 30.05
C VAL A 503 17.84 4.92 31.36
N SER A 504 16.78 5.17 32.12
CA SER A 504 16.56 4.50 33.41
C SER A 504 16.02 3.07 33.28
N MET A 505 15.37 2.76 32.16
CA MET A 505 14.68 1.50 31.90
C MET A 505 14.93 0.99 30.47
N PHE A 506 14.57 -0.25 30.24
CA PHE A 506 14.40 -0.79 28.89
C PHE A 506 13.20 -1.75 28.83
N ALA A 507 12.63 -1.91 27.67
CA ALA A 507 11.53 -2.84 27.41
C ALA A 507 11.95 -3.86 26.36
N SER A 508 11.46 -5.10 26.52
CA SER A 508 11.70 -6.20 25.61
C SER A 508 10.37 -6.90 25.25
N GLY A 509 10.26 -7.38 24.02
CA GLY A 509 9.13 -8.16 23.54
C GLY A 509 9.57 -9.45 22.87
N ASP A 510 8.72 -10.47 22.91
CA ASP A 510 9.03 -11.78 22.36
C ASP A 510 8.01 -12.31 21.36
N ALA A 511 8.35 -13.42 20.72
CA ALA A 511 7.49 -14.12 19.78
C ALA A 511 6.32 -14.87 20.47
N ASN A 512 6.39 -15.06 21.79
CA ASN A 512 5.35 -15.70 22.61
C ASN A 512 4.40 -14.70 23.28
N ARG A 513 4.29 -13.48 22.71
CA ARG A 513 3.31 -12.46 23.09
C ARG A 513 3.61 -11.74 24.41
N GLU A 514 4.76 -11.98 25.03
CA GLU A 514 5.13 -11.35 26.29
C GLU A 514 5.99 -10.10 26.05
N ALA A 515 5.62 -9.01 26.72
CA ALA A 515 6.50 -7.85 26.87
C ALA A 515 6.85 -7.68 28.35
N VAL A 516 8.04 -7.16 28.62
CA VAL A 516 8.57 -6.94 29.97
C VAL A 516 9.30 -5.61 30.01
N VAL A 517 9.10 -4.84 31.08
CA VAL A 517 9.86 -3.62 31.38
C VAL A 517 10.82 -3.90 32.50
N TRP A 518 12.05 -3.48 32.32
CA TRP A 518 13.18 -3.72 33.20
C TRP A 518 13.76 -2.41 33.73
N ASP A 519 14.22 -2.43 34.96
CA ASP A 519 15.10 -1.39 35.51
C ASP A 519 16.52 -1.62 34.99
N ARG A 520 17.16 -0.58 34.44
CA ARG A 520 18.51 -0.70 33.87
C ARG A 520 19.55 -0.98 34.94
N SER A 521 19.47 -0.32 36.09
CA SER A 521 20.50 -0.39 37.12
C SER A 521 20.45 -1.68 37.94
N THR A 522 19.24 -2.10 38.32
CA THR A 522 19.06 -3.29 39.18
C THR A 522 18.86 -4.58 38.38
N ARG A 523 18.57 -4.48 37.07
CA ARG A 523 18.18 -5.61 36.18
C ARG A 523 16.91 -6.32 36.63
N GLU A 524 16.13 -5.71 37.50
CA GLU A 524 14.89 -6.25 38.00
C GLU A 524 13.69 -5.89 37.08
N VAL A 525 12.67 -6.73 37.13
CA VAL A 525 11.43 -6.50 36.36
C VAL A 525 10.59 -5.42 37.04
N LYS A 526 10.32 -4.33 36.32
CA LYS A 526 9.46 -3.22 36.76
C LYS A 526 7.99 -3.47 36.44
N LEU A 527 7.70 -3.95 35.21
CA LEU A 527 6.35 -4.29 34.76
C LEU A 527 6.38 -5.62 34.02
N ASN A 528 5.54 -6.55 34.46
CA ASN A 528 5.39 -7.87 33.86
C ASN A 528 3.91 -8.15 33.54
N ASN A 529 3.62 -9.39 33.14
CA ASN A 529 2.27 -9.85 32.79
C ASN A 529 1.64 -9.06 31.62
N MET A 530 2.47 -8.47 30.75
CA MET A 530 2.05 -7.82 29.51
C MET A 530 1.81 -8.88 28.42
N LEU A 531 0.83 -9.78 28.67
CA LEU A 531 0.53 -10.98 27.85
C LEU A 531 -0.80 -10.86 27.07
N TYR A 532 -1.21 -9.64 26.75
CA TYR A 532 -2.55 -9.40 26.20
C TYR A 532 -2.61 -9.45 24.67
N HIS A 533 -1.49 -9.58 24.00
CA HIS A 533 -1.45 -9.90 22.58
C HIS A 533 -1.81 -11.37 22.33
N THR A 534 -2.38 -11.67 21.16
CA THR A 534 -2.71 -13.04 20.74
C THR A 534 -1.72 -13.63 19.74
N ALA A 535 -0.79 -12.81 19.25
CA ALA A 535 0.32 -13.20 18.38
C ALA A 535 1.62 -12.51 18.80
N ARG A 536 2.71 -12.81 18.08
CA ARG A 536 4.05 -12.27 18.35
C ARG A 536 4.05 -10.74 18.41
N ILE A 537 4.83 -10.18 19.32
CA ILE A 537 5.11 -8.75 19.37
C ILE A 537 6.18 -8.44 18.32
N ASN A 538 5.93 -7.45 17.46
CA ASN A 538 6.86 -7.05 16.42
C ASN A 538 7.67 -5.80 16.78
N CYS A 539 7.09 -4.91 17.56
CA CYS A 539 7.68 -3.60 17.85
C CYS A 539 7.28 -3.08 19.23
N LEU A 540 8.12 -2.18 19.74
CA LEU A 540 7.95 -1.46 21.01
C LEU A 540 8.32 0.01 20.82
N ALA A 541 7.64 0.89 21.55
CA ALA A 541 8.01 2.30 21.68
C ALA A 541 7.73 2.83 23.07
N TRP A 542 8.55 3.80 23.51
CA TRP A 542 8.39 4.54 24.74
C TRP A 542 7.77 5.92 24.47
N SER A 543 6.93 6.39 25.38
CA SER A 543 6.51 7.80 25.39
C SER A 543 7.70 8.71 25.73
N PRO A 544 7.74 9.96 25.24
CA PRO A 544 8.81 10.91 25.55
C PRO A 544 9.01 11.15 27.05
N ASP A 545 7.95 11.16 27.84
CA ASP A 545 7.95 11.32 29.30
C ASP A 545 8.32 10.03 30.06
N CYS A 546 8.58 8.91 29.37
CA CYS A 546 8.91 7.62 29.95
C CYS A 546 7.81 6.99 30.82
N THR A 547 6.56 7.48 30.75
CA THR A 547 5.45 6.96 31.54
C THR A 547 4.68 5.83 30.89
N MET A 548 4.78 5.69 29.57
CA MET A 548 4.04 4.69 28.79
C MET A 548 4.94 3.87 27.85
N VAL A 549 4.52 2.61 27.65
CA VAL A 549 5.11 1.70 26.66
C VAL A 549 4.01 1.21 25.73
N ALA A 550 4.23 1.35 24.44
CA ALA A 550 3.35 0.80 23.40
C ALA A 550 3.96 -0.43 22.76
N THR A 551 3.13 -1.42 22.47
CA THR A 551 3.49 -2.66 21.78
C THR A 551 2.64 -2.84 20.54
N GLY A 552 3.25 -3.23 19.42
CA GLY A 552 2.56 -3.59 18.18
C GLY A 552 2.79 -5.06 17.85
N SER A 553 1.74 -5.74 17.41
CA SER A 553 1.76 -7.20 17.22
C SER A 553 1.20 -7.61 15.86
N LEU A 554 1.56 -8.83 15.46
CA LEU A 554 0.99 -9.51 14.30
C LEU A 554 -0.53 -9.77 14.47
N ASP A 555 -1.07 -9.69 15.68
CA ASP A 555 -2.50 -9.78 15.97
C ASP A 555 -3.31 -8.54 15.54
N THR A 556 -2.69 -7.63 14.79
CA THR A 556 -3.26 -6.38 14.26
C THR A 556 -3.45 -5.25 15.28
N ASN A 557 -3.19 -5.48 16.55
CA ASN A 557 -3.47 -4.52 17.61
C ASN A 557 -2.22 -3.74 18.05
N VAL A 558 -2.46 -2.54 18.56
CA VAL A 558 -1.50 -1.79 19.37
C VAL A 558 -2.03 -1.75 20.80
N ILE A 559 -1.17 -2.08 21.77
CA ILE A 559 -1.51 -2.02 23.20
C ILE A 559 -0.57 -1.03 23.88
N ILE A 560 -1.15 -0.12 24.66
CA ILE A 560 -0.44 0.89 25.42
C ILE A 560 -0.55 0.54 26.90
N TYR A 561 0.57 0.44 27.56
CA TYR A 561 0.70 0.18 29.01
C TYR A 561 1.26 1.43 29.68
N GLU A 562 0.70 1.77 30.82
CA GLU A 562 1.13 2.90 31.66
C GLU A 562 1.93 2.37 32.84
N LEU A 563 3.14 2.87 33.04
CA LEU A 563 3.96 2.52 34.19
C LEU A 563 3.30 3.02 35.48
N GLY A 564 3.42 2.25 36.54
CA GLY A 564 2.72 2.56 37.80
C GLY A 564 1.29 2.04 37.88
N LYS A 565 0.74 1.55 36.77
CA LYS A 565 -0.53 0.80 36.75
C LYS A 565 -0.30 -0.67 36.41
N PRO A 566 -1.17 -1.58 36.88
CA PRO A 566 -1.05 -2.99 36.48
C PRO A 566 -1.29 -3.15 34.97
N ALA A 567 -0.64 -4.15 34.36
CA ALA A 567 -0.79 -4.41 32.92
C ALA A 567 -2.24 -4.67 32.45
N SER A 568 -3.14 -5.02 33.36
CA SER A 568 -4.58 -5.16 33.11
C SER A 568 -5.28 -3.82 32.79
N ALA A 569 -4.73 -2.69 33.24
CA ALA A 569 -5.25 -1.34 33.00
C ALA A 569 -4.79 -0.77 31.62
N ARG A 570 -4.42 -1.63 30.69
CA ARG A 570 -3.95 -1.28 29.35
C ARG A 570 -5.00 -0.60 28.49
N ARG A 571 -4.56 0.15 27.49
CA ARG A 571 -5.40 0.68 26.41
C ARG A 571 -5.10 -0.10 25.12
N THR A 572 -6.14 -0.60 24.46
CA THR A 572 -5.99 -1.41 23.23
C THR A 572 -6.59 -0.68 22.04
N ILE A 573 -5.79 -0.46 21.02
CA ILE A 573 -6.22 -0.04 19.69
C ILE A 573 -6.41 -1.32 18.89
N LYS A 574 -7.66 -1.71 18.64
CA LYS A 574 -8.00 -2.93 17.92
C LYS A 574 -7.92 -2.71 16.43
N SER A 575 -7.46 -3.72 15.70
CA SER A 575 -7.35 -3.71 14.23
C SER A 575 -6.65 -2.47 13.70
N ALA A 576 -5.56 -2.07 14.37
CA ALA A 576 -4.78 -0.91 13.99
C ALA A 576 -4.22 -1.04 12.57
N HIS A 577 -3.76 -2.24 12.18
CA HIS A 577 -3.33 -2.55 10.82
C HIS A 577 -3.70 -3.99 10.45
N LEU A 578 -4.35 -4.14 9.31
CA LEU A 578 -4.67 -5.45 8.75
C LEU A 578 -3.39 -6.19 8.34
N GLY A 579 -3.30 -7.47 8.74
CA GLY A 579 -2.11 -8.29 8.51
C GLY A 579 -1.02 -8.15 9.55
N GLY A 580 -1.08 -7.14 10.43
CA GLY A 580 -0.18 -6.96 11.57
C GLY A 580 0.46 -5.58 11.65
N VAL A 581 0.82 -5.20 12.87
CA VAL A 581 1.57 -3.97 13.17
C VAL A 581 3.05 -4.27 13.11
N TYR A 582 3.82 -3.49 12.35
CA TYR A 582 5.26 -3.68 12.20
C TYR A 582 6.09 -2.63 12.92
N SER A 583 5.57 -1.41 13.07
CA SER A 583 6.25 -0.36 13.83
C SER A 583 5.27 0.51 14.58
N VAL A 584 5.70 1.01 15.74
CA VAL A 584 5.01 2.02 16.54
C VAL A 584 6.03 3.08 16.97
N ALA A 585 5.58 4.32 17.08
CA ALA A 585 6.40 5.42 17.59
C ALA A 585 5.50 6.46 18.27
N PHE A 586 5.89 7.00 19.40
CA PHE A 586 5.22 8.16 19.98
C PHE A 586 5.70 9.42 19.27
N SER A 587 4.78 10.28 18.87
CA SER A 587 5.10 11.62 18.38
C SER A 587 5.16 12.64 19.52
N ASP A 588 4.31 12.44 20.51
CA ASP A 588 4.25 13.17 21.78
C ASP A 588 3.61 12.26 22.84
N ASP A 589 3.45 12.72 24.08
CA ASP A 589 2.88 11.92 25.18
C ASP A 589 1.40 11.57 25.00
N CYS A 590 0.73 12.23 24.07
CA CYS A 590 -0.70 12.04 23.78
C CYS A 590 -0.98 11.44 22.40
N SER A 591 0.06 11.20 21.59
CA SER A 591 -0.11 10.74 20.21
C SER A 591 0.86 9.64 19.84
N ILE A 592 0.34 8.60 19.21
CA ILE A 592 1.12 7.46 18.74
C ILE A 592 0.90 7.20 17.26
N LEU A 593 1.98 6.90 16.57
CA LEU A 593 1.99 6.45 15.19
C LEU A 593 2.11 4.93 15.14
N SER A 594 1.43 4.34 14.19
CA SER A 594 1.56 2.91 13.89
C SER A 594 1.67 2.67 12.39
N SER A 595 2.34 1.60 12.00
CA SER A 595 2.43 1.14 10.61
C SER A 595 2.37 -0.37 10.52
N GLY A 596 2.00 -0.87 9.36
CA GLY A 596 1.81 -2.31 9.21
C GLY A 596 1.84 -2.85 7.78
N GLU A 597 1.33 -4.07 7.66
CA GLU A 597 1.29 -4.83 6.40
C GLU A 597 0.42 -4.16 5.34
N ASP A 598 -0.58 -3.39 5.73
CA ASP A 598 -1.49 -2.69 4.83
C ASP A 598 -0.85 -1.47 4.11
N GLY A 599 0.44 -1.21 4.32
CA GLY A 599 1.16 -0.11 3.67
C GLY A 599 0.78 1.29 4.15
N CYS A 600 -0.08 1.38 5.16
CA CYS A 600 -0.54 2.65 5.74
C CYS A 600 0.25 3.02 6.99
N VAL A 601 0.30 4.32 7.27
CA VAL A 601 0.73 4.87 8.56
C VAL A 601 -0.48 5.56 9.19
N ARG A 602 -0.74 5.31 10.47
CA ARG A 602 -1.87 5.88 11.21
C ARG A 602 -1.40 6.63 12.43
N LEU A 603 -1.99 7.80 12.64
CA LEU A 603 -1.83 8.62 13.83
C LEU A 603 -3.05 8.46 14.73
N TRP A 604 -2.81 8.13 15.99
CA TRP A 604 -3.81 7.93 17.03
C TRP A 604 -3.62 8.93 18.15
N THR A 605 -4.70 9.55 18.60
CA THR A 605 -4.69 10.39 19.81
C THR A 605 -5.09 9.56 21.02
N ILE A 606 -4.26 9.62 22.05
CA ILE A 606 -4.50 8.95 23.34
C ILE A 606 -5.25 9.92 24.23
N VAL A 607 -6.55 9.68 24.45
CA VAL A 607 -7.35 10.52 25.35
C VAL A 607 -7.01 10.15 26.79
N PRO A 608 -6.60 11.10 27.65
CA PRO A 608 -6.43 10.86 29.07
C PRO A 608 -7.74 10.30 29.67
N GLU A 609 -7.62 9.41 30.64
CA GLU A 609 -8.80 9.03 31.44
C GLU A 609 -9.13 10.20 32.35
N SER A 610 -10.36 10.73 32.20
CA SER A 610 -10.91 11.80 33.07
C SER A 610 -11.13 11.29 34.48
#